data_035dbdb29bc841af2866be73d8839197
#
_entry.id   035dbdb29bc841af2866be73d8839197
#
_cell.length_a   1.000
_cell.length_b   1.000
_cell.length_c   1.000
_cell.angle_alpha   90.00
_cell.angle_beta   90.00
_cell.angle_gamma   90.00
#
_symmetry.space_group_name_H-M   'P 1'
#
loop_
_entity.id
_entity.type
_entity.pdbx_description
1 polymer ?
#
loop_
_entity_poly.entity_id
_entity_poly.type
_entity_poly.pdbx_seq_one_letter_code
_entity_poly.pdbx_strand_id
1 'polypeptide(L)'
;MAFIALLDTTQPSNPAPDTPEETRARWERYAAFAKKTYGLDFEPPYEMLETMGEDALMTMLAEFLATTDASEHGLAAGVLEHQRASFVDNQILAKIDFHRWADVTVPVLLFRSERMHDGAIELEPRYAEIDPDGGWGVIVKDLEIVQLQGDHLAVPDEPAIGIVGKHMNEWIEEKVRGGQADNR
;
A
#
# COMPACT_ATOMS: atom_id res chain seq x y z
N MET A 1 13.99 25.58 4.36
CA MET A 1 12.65 25.10 4.75
C MET A 1 12.56 23.63 4.31
N ALA A 2 12.07 22.72 5.15
CA ALA A 2 11.88 21.32 4.80
C ALA A 2 10.39 21.08 4.46
N PHE A 3 10.10 20.16 3.57
CA PHE A 3 8.76 19.67 3.27
C PHE A 3 8.81 18.17 3.00
N ILE A 4 7.66 17.53 3.02
CA ILE A 4 7.51 16.11 2.71
C ILE A 4 6.63 15.99 1.48
N ALA A 5 7.07 15.21 0.49
CA ALA A 5 6.25 14.79 -0.63
C ALA A 5 5.91 13.30 -0.48
N LEU A 6 4.63 12.98 -0.54
CA LEU A 6 4.09 11.63 -0.47
C LEU A 6 3.50 11.25 -1.82
N LEU A 7 3.92 10.10 -2.36
CA LEU A 7 3.41 9.59 -3.63
C LEU A 7 2.48 8.41 -3.34
N ASP A 8 1.20 8.68 -3.41
CA ASP A 8 0.08 7.73 -3.26
C ASP A 8 0.19 6.80 -2.04
N THR A 9 0.75 7.33 -0.96
CA THR A 9 0.86 6.61 0.31
C THR A 9 -0.41 6.79 1.12
N THR A 10 -0.76 5.76 1.88
CA THR A 10 -1.93 5.77 2.76
C THR A 10 -1.54 5.34 4.16
N GLN A 11 -2.28 5.84 5.14
CA GLN A 11 -2.24 5.29 6.50
C GLN A 11 -3.24 4.14 6.63
N PRO A 12 -2.94 3.11 7.39
CA PRO A 12 -3.90 2.04 7.69
C PRO A 12 -4.96 2.56 8.65
N SER A 13 -6.00 3.20 8.11
CA SER A 13 -7.12 3.74 8.89
C SER A 13 -8.08 2.66 9.38
N ASN A 14 -8.12 1.52 8.69
CA ASN A 14 -9.02 0.41 9.01
C ASN A 14 -8.32 -0.93 8.71
N PRO A 15 -7.39 -1.40 9.57
CA PRO A 15 -6.71 -2.66 9.35
C PRO A 15 -7.70 -3.83 9.41
N ALA A 16 -7.38 -4.92 8.69
CA ALA A 16 -8.14 -6.15 8.81
C ALA A 16 -8.16 -6.65 10.26
N PRO A 17 -9.25 -7.24 10.71
CA PRO A 17 -9.25 -7.97 11.98
C PRO A 17 -8.17 -9.06 11.96
N ASP A 18 -7.40 -9.15 13.03
CA ASP A 18 -6.44 -10.25 13.22
C ASP A 18 -7.19 -11.44 13.85
N THR A 19 -8.00 -12.12 13.02
CA THR A 19 -8.82 -13.27 13.44
C THR A 19 -8.60 -14.46 12.50
N PRO A 20 -8.80 -15.70 12.98
CA PRO A 20 -8.70 -16.90 12.15
C PRO A 20 -9.63 -16.86 10.93
N GLU A 21 -10.82 -16.29 11.07
CA GLU A 21 -11.81 -16.17 10.00
C GLU A 21 -11.30 -15.24 8.89
N GLU A 22 -10.73 -14.09 9.26
CA GLU A 22 -10.16 -13.17 8.27
C GLU A 22 -8.91 -13.76 7.62
N THR A 23 -8.06 -14.44 8.37
CA THR A 23 -6.91 -15.16 7.83
C THR A 23 -7.36 -16.19 6.80
N ARG A 24 -8.38 -16.97 7.09
CA ARG A 24 -8.95 -17.95 6.14
C ARG A 24 -9.49 -17.27 4.89
N ALA A 25 -10.31 -16.21 5.05
CA ALA A 25 -10.88 -15.47 3.93
C ALA A 25 -9.79 -14.83 3.04
N ARG A 26 -8.71 -14.35 3.63
CA ARG A 26 -7.57 -13.81 2.91
C ARG A 26 -6.86 -14.89 2.08
N TRP A 27 -6.64 -16.07 2.63
CA TRP A 27 -6.04 -17.19 1.90
C TRP A 27 -6.93 -17.72 0.79
N GLU A 28 -8.26 -17.69 0.96
CA GLU A 28 -9.23 -17.99 -0.12
C GLU A 28 -9.09 -16.98 -1.27
N ARG A 29 -8.95 -15.68 -0.97
CA ARG A 29 -8.70 -14.65 -1.99
C ARG A 29 -7.36 -14.87 -2.70
N TYR A 30 -6.31 -15.21 -1.97
CA TYR A 30 -4.99 -15.51 -2.54
C TYR A 30 -5.03 -16.70 -3.49
N ALA A 31 -5.68 -17.79 -3.12
CA ALA A 31 -5.85 -18.95 -3.97
C ALA A 31 -6.66 -18.63 -5.24
N ALA A 32 -7.76 -17.89 -5.10
CA ALA A 32 -8.57 -17.45 -6.23
C ALA A 32 -7.78 -16.54 -7.19
N PHE A 33 -7.03 -15.58 -6.67
CA PHE A 33 -6.18 -14.69 -7.44
C PHE A 33 -5.08 -15.46 -8.18
N ALA A 34 -4.38 -16.37 -7.50
CA ALA A 34 -3.33 -17.18 -8.09
C ALA A 34 -3.87 -18.09 -9.24
N LYS A 35 -5.05 -18.66 -9.04
CA LYS A 35 -5.74 -19.45 -10.08
C LYS A 35 -6.11 -18.61 -11.29
N LYS A 36 -6.72 -17.45 -11.07
CA LYS A 36 -7.15 -16.54 -12.13
C LYS A 36 -5.99 -15.95 -12.92
N THR A 37 -4.95 -15.50 -12.22
CA THR A 37 -3.86 -14.71 -12.83
C THR A 37 -2.75 -15.60 -13.41
N TYR A 38 -2.43 -16.70 -12.73
CA TYR A 38 -1.28 -17.55 -13.05
C TYR A 38 -1.67 -18.99 -13.45
N GLY A 39 -2.96 -19.33 -13.42
CA GLY A 39 -3.42 -20.70 -13.64
C GLY A 39 -3.02 -21.66 -12.52
N LEU A 40 -2.59 -21.16 -11.38
CA LEU A 40 -2.13 -21.90 -10.22
C LEU A 40 -3.32 -22.34 -9.38
N ASP A 41 -3.64 -23.64 -9.45
CA ASP A 41 -4.74 -24.22 -8.66
C ASP A 41 -4.14 -24.87 -7.40
N PHE A 42 -4.19 -24.15 -6.28
CA PHE A 42 -3.78 -24.70 -4.99
C PHE A 42 -4.89 -24.48 -3.96
N GLU A 43 -5.00 -25.43 -3.05
CA GLU A 43 -5.91 -25.38 -1.94
C GLU A 43 -5.11 -25.17 -0.65
N PRO A 44 -5.30 -24.04 0.07
CA PRO A 44 -4.60 -23.80 1.31
C PRO A 44 -4.91 -24.89 2.35
N PRO A 45 -3.90 -25.52 2.97
CA PRO A 45 -4.13 -26.51 4.02
C PRO A 45 -4.52 -25.81 5.33
N TYR A 46 -5.79 -25.51 5.50
CA TYR A 46 -6.32 -24.73 6.62
C TYR A 46 -6.00 -25.31 8.01
N GLU A 47 -5.97 -26.64 8.15
CA GLU A 47 -5.55 -27.28 9.42
C GLU A 47 -4.08 -26.94 9.77
N MET A 48 -3.22 -26.83 8.76
CA MET A 48 -1.83 -26.44 8.93
C MET A 48 -1.74 -24.96 9.27
N LEU A 49 -2.52 -24.11 8.60
CA LEU A 49 -2.60 -22.68 8.86
C LEU A 49 -2.98 -22.40 10.34
N GLU A 50 -3.96 -23.11 10.87
CA GLU A 50 -4.40 -22.98 12.26
C GLU A 50 -3.36 -23.48 13.28
N THR A 51 -2.56 -24.47 12.93
CA THR A 51 -1.61 -25.09 13.87
C THR A 51 -0.20 -24.55 13.77
N MET A 52 0.27 -24.19 12.58
CA MET A 52 1.66 -23.78 12.31
C MET A 52 1.79 -22.29 11.93
N GLY A 53 0.69 -21.64 11.59
CA GLY A 53 0.67 -20.23 11.19
C GLY A 53 1.03 -19.97 9.74
N GLU A 54 0.88 -18.71 9.33
CA GLU A 54 1.05 -18.27 7.94
C GLU A 54 2.49 -18.38 7.43
N ASP A 55 3.49 -18.16 8.28
CA ASP A 55 4.89 -18.23 7.87
C ASP A 55 5.29 -19.64 7.40
N ALA A 56 4.80 -20.66 8.10
CA ALA A 56 5.03 -22.05 7.71
C ALA A 56 4.33 -22.38 6.39
N LEU A 57 3.10 -21.89 6.21
CA LEU A 57 2.36 -22.09 4.97
C LEU A 57 3.05 -21.41 3.78
N MET A 58 3.53 -20.17 3.94
CA MET A 58 4.26 -19.46 2.89
C MET A 58 5.57 -20.14 2.53
N THR A 59 6.31 -20.63 3.53
CA THR A 59 7.55 -21.39 3.30
C THR A 59 7.27 -22.64 2.47
N MET A 60 6.26 -23.40 2.87
CA MET A 60 5.86 -24.63 2.15
C MET A 60 5.40 -24.33 0.72
N LEU A 61 4.61 -23.26 0.53
CA LEU A 61 4.17 -22.85 -0.81
C LEU A 61 5.35 -22.45 -1.68
N ALA A 62 6.29 -21.66 -1.16
CA ALA A 62 7.48 -21.24 -1.87
C ALA A 62 8.35 -22.45 -2.25
N GLU A 63 8.55 -23.42 -1.35
CA GLU A 63 9.29 -24.66 -1.62
C GLU A 63 8.59 -25.52 -2.69
N PHE A 64 7.26 -25.68 -2.58
CA PHE A 64 6.48 -26.40 -3.57
C PHE A 64 6.61 -25.77 -4.96
N LEU A 65 6.47 -24.46 -5.06
CA LEU A 65 6.56 -23.73 -6.32
C LEU A 65 7.98 -23.75 -6.91
N ALA A 66 9.02 -23.77 -6.08
CA ALA A 66 10.40 -23.90 -6.53
C ALA A 66 10.71 -25.28 -7.14
N THR A 67 9.93 -26.31 -6.82
CA THR A 67 10.05 -27.65 -7.43
C THR A 67 9.34 -27.79 -8.77
N THR A 68 8.49 -26.82 -9.10
CA THR A 68 7.79 -26.74 -10.39
C THR A 68 8.63 -25.89 -11.36
N ASP A 69 8.76 -26.31 -12.61
CA ASP A 69 9.69 -25.75 -13.61
C ASP A 69 9.26 -24.36 -14.16
N ALA A 70 8.51 -23.59 -13.38
CA ALA A 70 7.91 -22.34 -13.86
C ALA A 70 8.44 -21.12 -13.12
N SER A 71 9.23 -20.31 -13.83
CA SER A 71 9.60 -18.94 -13.41
C SER A 71 8.38 -18.08 -13.06
N GLU A 72 7.23 -18.33 -13.69
CA GLU A 72 5.94 -17.69 -13.42
C GLU A 72 5.40 -18.03 -12.01
N HIS A 73 5.61 -19.27 -11.56
CA HIS A 73 5.21 -19.68 -10.21
C HIS A 73 6.04 -19.00 -9.11
N GLY A 74 7.32 -18.76 -9.36
CA GLY A 74 8.16 -17.97 -8.47
C GLY A 74 7.68 -16.52 -8.32
N LEU A 75 7.22 -15.92 -9.43
CA LEU A 75 6.61 -14.59 -9.41
C LEU A 75 5.30 -14.58 -8.62
N ALA A 76 4.45 -15.61 -8.82
CA ALA A 76 3.20 -15.73 -8.06
C ALA A 76 3.43 -15.83 -6.55
N ALA A 77 4.40 -16.65 -6.12
CA ALA A 77 4.79 -16.75 -4.70
C ALA A 77 5.28 -15.39 -4.15
N GLY A 78 6.10 -14.69 -4.91
CA GLY A 78 6.58 -13.34 -4.53
C GLY A 78 5.45 -12.32 -4.37
N VAL A 79 4.43 -12.35 -5.22
CA VAL A 79 3.26 -11.47 -5.11
C VAL A 79 2.47 -11.78 -3.84
N LEU A 80 2.21 -13.06 -3.57
CA LEU A 80 1.48 -13.47 -2.37
C LEU A 80 2.24 -13.12 -1.09
N GLU A 81 3.57 -13.33 -1.09
CA GLU A 81 4.42 -12.94 0.05
C GLU A 81 4.42 -11.42 0.26
N HIS A 82 4.47 -10.64 -0.80
CA HIS A 82 4.38 -9.18 -0.71
C HIS A 82 3.04 -8.74 -0.10
N GLN A 83 1.93 -9.34 -0.51
CA GLN A 83 0.62 -9.01 0.05
C GLN A 83 0.49 -9.43 1.52
N ARG A 84 1.04 -10.60 1.88
CA ARG A 84 1.09 -11.03 3.26
C ARG A 84 1.94 -10.10 4.13
N ALA A 85 3.12 -9.70 3.65
CA ALA A 85 3.97 -8.74 4.33
C ALA A 85 3.26 -7.40 4.54
N SER A 86 2.59 -6.90 3.51
CA SER A 86 1.78 -5.68 3.59
C SER A 86 0.64 -5.79 4.62
N PHE A 87 0.01 -6.95 4.73
CA PHE A 87 -0.98 -7.19 5.76
C PHE A 87 -0.37 -7.11 7.17
N VAL A 88 0.75 -7.79 7.41
CA VAL A 88 1.46 -7.76 8.71
C VAL A 88 1.92 -6.35 9.04
N ASP A 89 2.49 -5.63 8.08
CA ASP A 89 2.92 -4.23 8.26
C ASP A 89 1.75 -3.33 8.64
N ASN A 90 0.60 -3.48 7.99
CA ASN A 90 -0.62 -2.75 8.34
C ASN A 90 -1.11 -3.07 9.75
N GLN A 91 -1.01 -4.32 10.22
CA GLN A 91 -1.32 -4.68 11.59
C GLN A 91 -0.37 -4.03 12.61
N ILE A 92 0.91 -3.92 12.27
CA ILE A 92 1.90 -3.24 13.11
C ILE A 92 1.61 -1.73 13.15
N LEU A 93 1.41 -1.11 11.99
CA LEU A 93 1.14 0.32 11.86
C LEU A 93 -0.14 0.72 12.59
N ALA A 94 -1.18 -0.11 12.55
CA ALA A 94 -2.44 0.13 13.25
C ALA A 94 -2.31 0.17 14.78
N LYS A 95 -1.24 -0.40 15.33
CA LYS A 95 -0.94 -0.35 16.77
C LYS A 95 -0.18 0.92 17.18
N ILE A 96 0.26 1.71 16.19
CA ILE A 96 0.99 2.95 16.44
C ILE A 96 -0.01 4.07 16.70
N ASP A 97 0.14 4.77 17.83
CA ASP A 97 -0.62 5.97 18.12
C ASP A 97 -0.05 7.18 17.38
N PHE A 98 -0.51 7.40 16.16
CA PHE A 98 -0.09 8.53 15.34
C PHE A 98 -0.53 9.89 15.89
N HIS A 99 -1.52 9.95 16.76
CA HIS A 99 -1.94 11.20 17.39
C HIS A 99 -0.84 11.86 18.23
N ARG A 100 0.14 11.07 18.68
CA ARG A 100 1.33 11.62 19.35
C ARG A 100 2.18 12.53 18.47
N TRP A 101 2.01 12.44 17.15
CA TRP A 101 2.73 13.25 16.17
C TRP A 101 1.82 14.22 15.41
N ALA A 102 0.60 14.46 15.89
CA ALA A 102 -0.36 15.37 15.26
C ALA A 102 0.11 16.84 15.20
N ASP A 103 1.25 17.16 15.79
CA ASP A 103 1.86 18.50 15.74
C ASP A 103 2.96 18.61 14.66
N VAL A 104 2.96 17.74 13.66
CA VAL A 104 3.85 17.90 12.49
C VAL A 104 3.50 19.19 11.78
N THR A 105 4.40 20.16 11.90
CA THR A 105 4.26 21.51 11.31
C THR A 105 4.95 21.64 9.95
N VAL A 106 5.59 20.57 9.51
CA VAL A 106 6.22 20.52 8.19
C VAL A 106 5.12 20.39 7.15
N PRO A 107 5.07 21.25 6.11
CA PRO A 107 4.11 21.11 5.03
C PRO A 107 4.27 19.78 4.30
N VAL A 108 3.16 19.16 3.96
CA VAL A 108 3.12 17.87 3.26
C VAL A 108 2.33 18.03 1.96
N LEU A 109 2.93 17.59 0.88
CA LEU A 109 2.32 17.52 -0.44
C LEU A 109 2.04 16.05 -0.76
N LEU A 110 0.76 15.69 -0.83
CA LEU A 110 0.30 14.34 -1.13
C LEU A 110 -0.22 14.26 -2.57
N PHE A 111 0.40 13.44 -3.38
CA PHE A 111 -0.10 13.07 -4.70
C PHE A 111 -0.94 11.82 -4.58
N ARG A 112 -2.23 11.89 -4.94
CA ARG A 112 -3.20 10.80 -4.79
C ARG A 112 -3.71 10.31 -6.13
N SER A 113 -3.60 9.01 -6.41
CA SER A 113 -4.32 8.35 -7.49
C SER A 113 -5.84 8.33 -7.22
N GLU A 114 -6.65 8.14 -8.26
CA GLU A 114 -8.11 8.06 -8.12
C GLU A 114 -8.52 6.84 -7.30
N ARG A 115 -7.77 5.75 -7.43
CA ARG A 115 -8.07 4.47 -6.77
C ARG A 115 -6.84 3.58 -6.69
N MET A 116 -6.93 2.54 -5.89
CA MET A 116 -5.98 1.42 -5.94
C MET A 116 -6.24 0.57 -7.20
N HIS A 117 -5.22 -0.15 -7.69
CA HIS A 117 -5.38 -1.03 -8.85
C HIS A 117 -6.21 -2.28 -8.52
N ASP A 118 -6.87 -2.84 -9.54
CA ASP A 118 -7.84 -3.93 -9.37
C ASP A 118 -7.26 -5.18 -8.68
N GLY A 119 -6.01 -5.56 -9.00
CA GLY A 119 -5.36 -6.69 -8.37
C GLY A 119 -5.15 -6.54 -6.86
N ALA A 120 -4.80 -5.34 -6.40
CA ALA A 120 -4.68 -5.08 -4.96
C ALA A 120 -6.05 -5.10 -4.26
N ILE A 121 -7.08 -4.54 -4.89
CA ILE A 121 -8.45 -4.58 -4.36
C ILE A 121 -8.98 -6.02 -4.30
N GLU A 122 -8.65 -6.85 -5.28
CA GLU A 122 -9.04 -8.27 -5.27
C GLU A 122 -8.40 -9.05 -4.12
N LEU A 123 -7.14 -8.76 -3.82
CA LEU A 123 -6.41 -9.39 -2.71
C LEU A 123 -6.79 -8.81 -1.35
N GLU A 124 -7.02 -7.50 -1.30
CA GLU A 124 -7.39 -6.78 -0.09
C GLU A 124 -8.53 -5.76 -0.38
N PRO A 125 -9.80 -6.18 -0.24
CA PRO A 125 -10.97 -5.38 -0.61
C PRO A 125 -11.06 -4.00 0.05
N ARG A 126 -10.43 -3.80 1.21
CA ARG A 126 -10.40 -2.50 1.90
C ARG A 126 -9.67 -1.40 1.11
N TYR A 127 -8.80 -1.77 0.19
CA TYR A 127 -8.17 -0.81 -0.71
C TYR A 127 -9.15 -0.11 -1.66
N ALA A 128 -10.40 -0.60 -1.77
CA ALA A 128 -11.46 0.10 -2.49
C ALA A 128 -12.00 1.32 -1.75
N GLU A 129 -11.79 1.41 -0.42
CA GLU A 129 -12.39 2.41 0.47
C GLU A 129 -11.32 3.24 1.18
N ILE A 130 -10.35 3.78 0.42
CA ILE A 130 -9.31 4.63 0.99
C ILE A 130 -9.79 6.09 0.97
N ASP A 131 -9.65 6.77 2.11
CA ASP A 131 -9.98 8.19 2.22
C ASP A 131 -9.21 9.04 1.20
N PRO A 132 -9.81 10.15 0.69
CA PRO A 132 -9.16 11.02 -0.29
C PRO A 132 -7.82 11.59 0.16
N ASP A 133 -7.64 11.81 1.45
CA ASP A 133 -6.39 12.27 2.06
C ASP A 133 -5.44 11.11 2.46
N GLY A 134 -5.79 9.86 2.12
CA GLY A 134 -5.05 8.67 2.50
C GLY A 134 -4.95 8.46 4.02
N GLY A 135 -5.82 9.10 4.81
CA GLY A 135 -5.79 9.06 6.28
C GLY A 135 -4.75 10.00 6.92
N TRP A 136 -4.02 10.80 6.12
CA TRP A 136 -2.97 11.68 6.63
C TRP A 136 -3.49 12.91 7.35
N GLY A 137 -4.74 13.36 7.08
CA GLY A 137 -5.34 14.53 7.72
C GLY A 137 -5.46 14.47 9.23
N VAL A 138 -5.39 13.28 9.83
CA VAL A 138 -5.39 13.09 11.29
C VAL A 138 -4.11 13.60 11.96
N ILE A 139 -2.97 13.59 11.25
CA ILE A 139 -1.65 13.94 11.83
C ILE A 139 -0.97 15.12 11.16
N VAL A 140 -1.36 15.45 9.93
CA VAL A 140 -0.77 16.53 9.14
C VAL A 140 -1.72 17.69 9.09
N LYS A 141 -1.33 18.84 9.67
CA LYS A 141 -2.16 20.06 9.66
C LYS A 141 -2.06 20.85 8.35
N ASP A 142 -0.88 20.88 7.74
CA ASP A 142 -0.60 21.57 6.49
C ASP A 142 -0.44 20.53 5.38
N LEU A 143 -1.57 19.96 4.94
CA LEU A 143 -1.66 18.92 3.93
C LEU A 143 -2.26 19.49 2.64
N GLU A 144 -1.48 19.52 1.58
CA GLU A 144 -1.93 19.81 0.23
C GLU A 144 -2.06 18.52 -0.56
N ILE A 145 -3.19 18.33 -1.25
CA ILE A 145 -3.49 17.12 -2.01
C ILE A 145 -3.57 17.45 -3.50
N VAL A 146 -2.74 16.79 -4.29
CA VAL A 146 -2.78 16.84 -5.75
C VAL A 146 -3.37 15.55 -6.29
N GLN A 147 -4.55 15.65 -6.89
CA GLN A 147 -5.21 14.49 -7.48
C GLN A 147 -4.56 14.13 -8.82
N LEU A 148 -4.14 12.88 -8.95
CA LEU A 148 -3.64 12.28 -10.18
C LEU A 148 -4.73 11.43 -10.82
N GLN A 149 -4.72 11.35 -12.15
CA GLN A 149 -5.62 10.46 -12.88
C GLN A 149 -5.08 9.04 -12.93
N GLY A 150 -5.97 8.06 -12.93
CA GLY A 150 -5.63 6.65 -12.99
C GLY A 150 -5.50 5.98 -11.63
N ASP A 151 -5.01 4.77 -11.65
CA ASP A 151 -4.82 3.97 -10.44
C ASP A 151 -3.40 4.09 -9.87
N HIS A 152 -3.16 3.44 -8.74
CA HIS A 152 -1.88 3.45 -8.03
C HIS A 152 -0.68 3.08 -8.92
N LEU A 153 -0.83 2.14 -9.85
CA LEU A 153 0.26 1.70 -10.72
C LEU A 153 0.60 2.72 -11.81
N ALA A 154 -0.32 3.63 -12.12
CA ALA A 154 -0.09 4.69 -13.12
C ALA A 154 0.73 5.88 -12.57
N VAL A 155 0.93 5.98 -11.26
CA VAL A 155 1.62 7.12 -10.64
C VAL A 155 3.05 7.32 -11.14
N PRO A 156 3.89 6.28 -11.35
CA PRO A 156 5.25 6.47 -11.88
C PRO A 156 5.32 6.75 -13.38
N ASP A 157 4.20 6.65 -14.10
CA ASP A 157 4.14 6.77 -15.56
C ASP A 157 3.64 8.16 -15.99
N GLU A 158 3.91 8.51 -17.26
CA GLU A 158 3.27 9.69 -17.86
C GLU A 158 1.77 9.44 -18.12
N PRO A 159 0.90 10.42 -17.91
CA PRO A 159 1.20 11.83 -17.57
C PRO A 159 1.35 12.12 -16.07
N ALA A 160 1.08 11.16 -15.18
CA ALA A 160 1.01 11.40 -13.74
C ALA A 160 2.37 11.87 -13.18
N ILE A 161 3.48 11.22 -13.54
CA ILE A 161 4.81 11.61 -13.05
C ILE A 161 5.22 13.03 -13.52
N GLY A 162 4.79 13.43 -14.71
CA GLY A 162 4.98 14.80 -15.21
C GLY A 162 4.23 15.83 -14.39
N ILE A 163 3.00 15.51 -13.95
CA ILE A 163 2.20 16.36 -13.04
C ILE A 163 2.91 16.47 -11.69
N VAL A 164 3.40 15.37 -11.14
CA VAL A 164 4.18 15.34 -9.89
C VAL A 164 5.39 16.26 -10.00
N GLY A 165 6.20 16.09 -11.03
CA GLY A 165 7.41 16.90 -11.26
C GLY A 165 7.10 18.39 -11.38
N LYS A 166 6.04 18.75 -12.10
CA LYS A 166 5.60 20.15 -12.26
C LYS A 166 5.19 20.75 -10.92
N HIS A 167 4.28 20.12 -10.19
CA HIS A 167 3.80 20.62 -8.91
C HIS A 167 4.92 20.73 -7.86
N MET A 168 5.81 19.76 -7.81
CA MET A 168 6.97 19.82 -6.91
C MET A 168 7.87 21.03 -7.22
N ASN A 169 8.17 21.28 -8.50
CA ASN A 169 8.98 22.43 -8.90
C ASN A 169 8.30 23.75 -8.55
N GLU A 170 7.02 23.92 -8.88
CA GLU A 170 6.23 25.12 -8.56
C GLU A 170 6.22 25.39 -7.05
N TRP A 171 6.00 24.35 -6.26
CA TRP A 171 5.95 24.42 -4.79
C TRP A 171 7.31 24.81 -4.20
N ILE A 172 8.42 24.21 -4.68
CA ILE A 172 9.78 24.55 -4.26
C ILE A 172 10.09 26.01 -4.59
N GLU A 173 9.78 26.46 -5.82
CA GLU A 173 10.02 27.86 -6.22
C GLU A 173 9.24 28.86 -5.36
N GLU A 174 7.98 28.60 -5.08
CA GLU A 174 7.14 29.47 -4.23
C GLU A 174 7.72 29.59 -2.83
N LYS A 175 8.09 28.48 -2.20
CA LYS A 175 8.64 28.46 -0.84
C LYS A 175 10.03 29.09 -0.76
N VAL A 176 10.86 28.94 -1.80
CA VAL A 176 12.17 29.61 -1.87
C VAL A 176 12.00 31.12 -1.98
N ARG A 177 11.07 31.59 -2.82
CA ARG A 177 10.78 33.04 -2.97
C ARG A 177 10.17 33.63 -1.72
N GLY A 178 9.23 32.94 -1.06
CA GLY A 178 8.60 33.38 0.19
C GLY A 178 9.61 33.49 1.34
N GLY A 179 10.55 32.55 1.46
CA GLY A 179 11.60 32.60 2.49
C GLY A 179 12.62 33.73 2.32
N GLN A 180 12.73 34.32 1.12
CA GLN A 180 13.58 35.51 0.88
C GLN A 180 12.89 36.83 1.24
N ALA A 181 11.56 36.85 1.28
CA ALA A 181 10.80 38.06 1.62
C ALA A 181 10.75 38.31 3.15
N ASP A 182 10.77 37.27 3.97
CA ASP A 182 10.76 37.37 5.43
C ASP A 182 12.12 37.73 6.08
N ASN A 183 13.20 37.75 5.29
CA ASN A 183 14.55 38.10 5.76
C ASN A 183 14.98 39.54 5.38
N ARG A 184 14.04 40.41 5.01
CA ARG A 184 14.27 41.85 4.79
C ARG A 184 13.46 42.67 5.76
#